data_2ad4f520dd6f3c703e7c5cef808fdc37
#
_entry.id   2ad4f520dd6f3c703e7c5cef808fdc37
#
_cell.length_a   1.000
_cell.length_b   1.000
_cell.length_c   1.000
_cell.angle_alpha   90.00
_cell.angle_beta   90.00
_cell.angle_gamma   90.00
#
_symmetry.space_group_name_H-M   'P 1'
#
loop_
_entity.id
_entity.type
_entity.pdbx_description
1 polymer ?
#
loop_
_entity_poly.entity_id
_entity_poly.type
_entity_poly.pdbx_seq_one_letter_code
_entity_poly.pdbx_strand_id
1 'polypeptide(L)'
;MHFNETSGTMGNPKGIPYTKRMAEILMGYSGAYTYYRSYVGAGEGLAGGRMLTLIESHYNTLKSGISFGSLSCKAIADARPYLAATTTSPDEAVFTKPGTDTRYLHARFAIEERDIRDISSVFITGVLDLMRYVEDNWELLVRDIEQGTIDASIQMPADVRVGLEARIEPNPERAAELRAIFERGFDEPITPAMWPNLLVVRSVAGGGFAPYTQRLRRFIGNDVHILYTGYSASEGAFSVPFQLDDPSSVLLPRSVYFEFVPVDDPDYDHTLGVEDLQEGHDYEVIITSRSGFYRYKMRDAIRCVGHKGTMPTMEFLFRLDQTVNMHGEKTTELVLRKVADKVAARAGLDLVDFSVYPNVDHHPARYEYLFEFYHADHAAIDLAELSRITDEELRAGNYDVDYMTEDGTFAPATARVLQDETNQLWRDMRVMHGKAPNQIKPVHIVDTEQKRRFFFALIDGEIEG
;
A
#
# COMPACT_ATOMS: atom_id res chain seq x y z
N MET A 1 -0.08 -27.27 5.70
CA MET A 1 -1.01 -26.64 4.74
C MET A 1 -1.41 -25.30 5.32
N HIS A 2 -1.53 -24.28 4.51
CA HIS A 2 -2.01 -22.94 4.90
C HIS A 2 -3.07 -22.52 3.89
N PHE A 3 -4.05 -21.70 4.27
CA PHE A 3 -4.94 -21.03 3.34
C PHE A 3 -4.63 -19.54 3.29
N ASN A 4 -4.30 -19.03 2.11
CA ASN A 4 -4.17 -17.60 1.89
C ASN A 4 -5.55 -16.96 1.90
N GLU A 5 -5.73 -15.95 2.74
CA GLU A 5 -6.93 -15.11 2.74
C GLU A 5 -6.84 -14.06 1.64
N THR A 6 -7.89 -13.91 0.84
CA THR A 6 -7.98 -12.77 -0.09
C THR A 6 -8.45 -11.52 0.66
N SER A 7 -8.16 -10.33 0.13
CA SER A 7 -8.60 -9.04 0.74
C SER A 7 -10.12 -8.91 0.87
N GLY A 8 -10.90 -9.69 0.10
CA GLY A 8 -12.36 -9.70 0.18
C GLY A 8 -13.02 -8.37 -0.23
N THR A 9 -12.40 -7.60 -1.10
CA THR A 9 -12.89 -6.30 -1.57
C THR A 9 -14.27 -6.38 -2.24
N MET A 10 -14.62 -7.54 -2.81
CA MET A 10 -15.87 -7.81 -3.51
C MET A 10 -16.79 -8.82 -2.79
N GLY A 11 -16.63 -9.03 -1.47
CA GLY A 11 -17.44 -9.99 -0.71
C GLY A 11 -16.69 -10.66 0.42
N ASN A 12 -17.14 -11.86 0.82
CA ASN A 12 -16.45 -12.63 1.86
C ASN A 12 -15.04 -13.04 1.40
N PRO A 13 -14.01 -12.91 2.25
CA PRO A 13 -12.67 -13.38 1.95
C PRO A 13 -12.67 -14.85 1.54
N LYS A 14 -11.94 -15.17 0.49
CA LYS A 14 -11.76 -16.55 0.02
C LYS A 14 -10.51 -17.16 0.65
N GLY A 15 -10.56 -18.43 0.99
CA GLY A 15 -9.39 -19.20 1.43
C GLY A 15 -8.78 -19.95 0.24
N ILE A 16 -7.57 -19.53 -0.15
CA ILE A 16 -6.84 -20.13 -1.28
C ILE A 16 -5.80 -21.12 -0.75
N PRO A 17 -5.80 -22.38 -1.15
CA PRO A 17 -4.83 -23.35 -0.67
C PRO A 17 -3.40 -22.93 -0.99
N TYR A 18 -2.57 -22.74 0.04
CA TYR A 18 -1.14 -22.49 -0.11
C TYR A 18 -0.39 -23.79 0.03
N THR A 19 0.07 -24.29 -1.08
CA THR A 19 0.76 -25.59 -1.16
C THR A 19 2.28 -25.41 -1.03
N LYS A 20 2.99 -26.48 -0.69
CA LYS A 20 4.47 -26.48 -0.68
C LYS A 20 5.05 -26.01 -2.02
N ARG A 21 4.42 -26.39 -3.13
CA ARG A 21 4.87 -26.00 -4.47
C ARG A 21 4.70 -24.50 -4.74
N MET A 22 3.63 -23.88 -4.23
CA MET A 22 3.46 -22.43 -4.30
C MET A 22 4.51 -21.71 -3.45
N ALA A 23 4.81 -22.23 -2.26
CA ALA A 23 5.88 -21.70 -1.42
C ALA A 23 7.24 -21.73 -2.12
N GLU A 24 7.59 -22.84 -2.77
CA GLU A 24 8.82 -22.99 -3.55
C GLU A 24 8.91 -21.97 -4.70
N ILE A 25 7.80 -21.68 -5.38
CA ILE A 25 7.73 -20.69 -6.45
C ILE A 25 7.89 -19.28 -5.86
N LEU A 26 7.10 -18.95 -4.84
CA LEU A 26 7.11 -17.62 -4.24
C LEU A 26 8.48 -17.29 -3.62
N MET A 27 9.02 -18.18 -2.80
CA MET A 27 10.27 -17.92 -2.08
C MET A 27 11.50 -18.20 -2.96
N GLY A 28 11.48 -19.25 -3.76
CA GLY A 28 12.62 -19.67 -4.58
C GLY A 28 12.80 -18.85 -5.86
N TYR A 29 11.70 -18.41 -6.49
CA TYR A 29 11.78 -17.63 -7.74
C TYR A 29 11.50 -16.16 -7.51
N SER A 30 10.31 -15.83 -7.00
CA SER A 30 9.92 -14.43 -6.84
C SER A 30 10.74 -13.73 -5.75
N GLY A 31 10.76 -14.28 -4.53
CA GLY A 31 11.46 -13.66 -3.40
C GLY A 31 12.97 -13.60 -3.61
N ALA A 32 13.59 -14.72 -3.96
CA ALA A 32 15.05 -14.78 -4.17
C ALA A 32 15.47 -13.93 -5.38
N TYR A 33 14.69 -13.91 -6.46
CA TYR A 33 14.99 -13.08 -7.62
C TYR A 33 14.84 -11.59 -7.30
N THR A 34 13.80 -11.20 -6.59
CA THR A 34 13.59 -9.81 -6.14
C THR A 34 14.76 -9.34 -5.27
N TYR A 35 15.19 -10.17 -4.32
CA TYR A 35 16.38 -9.86 -3.51
C TYR A 35 17.65 -9.75 -4.36
N TYR A 36 17.88 -10.71 -5.29
CA TYR A 36 19.01 -10.67 -6.21
C TYR A 36 19.02 -9.39 -7.06
N ARG A 37 17.85 -8.96 -7.57
CA ARG A 37 17.77 -7.71 -8.36
C ARG A 37 18.04 -6.48 -7.52
N SER A 38 17.62 -6.45 -6.25
CA SER A 38 17.99 -5.39 -5.31
C SER A 38 19.51 -5.31 -5.16
N TYR A 39 20.14 -6.47 -4.90
CA TYR A 39 21.59 -6.56 -4.70
C TYR A 39 22.37 -6.15 -5.94
N VAL A 40 22.01 -6.67 -7.12
CA VAL A 40 22.68 -6.33 -8.39
C VAL A 40 22.46 -4.87 -8.77
N GLY A 41 21.24 -4.31 -8.51
CA GLY A 41 20.94 -2.93 -8.82
C GLY A 41 21.61 -1.93 -7.88
N ALA A 42 21.60 -2.19 -6.58
CA ALA A 42 22.19 -1.32 -5.56
C ALA A 42 23.66 -1.62 -5.28
N GLY A 43 24.23 -2.66 -5.89
CA GLY A 43 25.62 -3.07 -5.71
C GLY A 43 25.90 -3.73 -4.37
N GLU A 44 27.18 -3.87 -4.04
CA GLU A 44 27.65 -4.53 -2.80
C GLU A 44 27.23 -3.78 -1.52
N GLY A 45 26.75 -2.53 -1.67
CA GLY A 45 26.30 -1.71 -0.57
C GLY A 45 25.18 -2.30 0.29
N LEU A 46 24.39 -3.25 -0.23
CA LEU A 46 23.38 -3.99 0.57
C LEU A 46 23.97 -5.02 1.53
N ALA A 47 25.21 -5.47 1.31
CA ALA A 47 25.83 -6.49 2.14
C ALA A 47 26.18 -5.95 3.54
N GLY A 48 25.86 -6.72 4.57
CA GLY A 48 26.30 -6.48 5.95
C GLY A 48 25.51 -5.43 6.74
N GLY A 49 24.56 -4.72 6.12
CA GLY A 49 23.69 -3.76 6.82
C GLY A 49 22.42 -4.39 7.38
N ARG A 50 21.63 -3.56 8.07
CA ARG A 50 20.32 -3.95 8.62
C ARG A 50 19.20 -3.63 7.66
N MET A 51 18.10 -4.31 7.83
CA MET A 51 16.86 -4.12 7.07
C MET A 51 15.76 -3.64 8.01
N LEU A 52 14.98 -2.66 7.60
CA LEU A 52 13.72 -2.32 8.24
C LEU A 52 12.59 -3.11 7.55
N THR A 53 11.88 -3.95 8.30
CA THR A 53 10.77 -4.76 7.77
C THR A 53 9.46 -4.27 8.35
N LEU A 54 8.68 -3.54 7.55
CA LEU A 54 7.36 -3.01 7.91
C LEU A 54 6.27 -4.00 7.48
N ILE A 55 6.34 -5.22 8.00
CA ILE A 55 5.38 -6.28 7.68
C ILE A 55 4.95 -6.93 8.98
N GLU A 56 3.68 -6.80 9.31
CA GLU A 56 3.06 -7.47 10.45
C GLU A 56 2.54 -8.84 10.03
N SER A 57 2.96 -9.87 10.73
CA SER A 57 2.52 -11.24 10.50
C SER A 57 1.40 -11.60 11.48
N HIS A 58 0.19 -11.62 10.95
CA HIS A 58 -0.99 -12.01 11.69
C HIS A 58 -1.74 -13.12 10.94
N TYR A 59 -1.95 -14.26 11.57
CA TYR A 59 -2.75 -15.35 11.01
C TYR A 59 -3.50 -16.11 12.10
N ASN A 60 -4.66 -16.63 11.70
CA ASN A 60 -5.52 -17.41 12.55
C ASN A 60 -5.30 -18.91 12.33
N THR A 61 -5.73 -19.72 13.30
CA THR A 61 -5.78 -21.18 13.16
C THR A 61 -7.24 -21.60 13.10
N LEU A 62 -7.62 -22.29 12.02
CA LEU A 62 -8.95 -22.87 11.89
C LEU A 62 -9.16 -23.99 12.92
N LYS A 63 -10.42 -24.37 13.18
CA LYS A 63 -10.76 -25.51 14.07
C LYS A 63 -10.10 -26.82 13.66
N SER A 64 -9.73 -26.96 12.39
CA SER A 64 -8.99 -28.10 11.84
C SER A 64 -7.49 -28.10 12.17
N GLY A 65 -6.97 -27.07 12.83
CA GLY A 65 -5.53 -26.87 13.07
C GLY A 65 -4.78 -26.29 11.85
N ILE A 66 -5.47 -25.97 10.75
CA ILE A 66 -4.84 -25.36 9.57
C ILE A 66 -4.74 -23.85 9.76
N SER A 67 -3.56 -23.27 9.47
CA SER A 67 -3.38 -21.82 9.53
C SER A 67 -4.07 -21.12 8.35
N PHE A 68 -4.61 -19.93 8.63
CA PHE A 68 -5.36 -19.10 7.69
C PHE A 68 -4.94 -17.63 7.87
N GLY A 69 -4.60 -16.96 6.78
CA GLY A 69 -4.17 -15.57 6.81
C GLY A 69 -3.58 -15.14 5.47
N SER A 70 -2.99 -13.94 5.41
CA SER A 70 -2.44 -13.44 4.15
C SER A 70 -1.20 -14.22 3.69
N LEU A 71 -0.95 -14.18 2.38
CA LEU A 71 0.25 -14.76 1.77
C LEU A 71 1.53 -14.12 2.35
N SER A 72 1.54 -12.80 2.54
CA SER A 72 2.65 -12.06 3.12
C SER A 72 2.92 -12.47 4.57
N CYS A 73 1.89 -12.62 5.40
CA CYS A 73 2.03 -13.12 6.77
C CYS A 73 2.69 -14.50 6.81
N LYS A 74 2.27 -15.41 5.93
CA LYS A 74 2.88 -16.75 5.85
C LYS A 74 4.33 -16.70 5.40
N ALA A 75 4.65 -15.91 4.38
CA ALA A 75 6.00 -15.73 3.88
C ALA A 75 6.95 -15.18 4.97
N ILE A 76 6.50 -14.19 5.73
CA ILE A 76 7.24 -13.60 6.85
C ILE A 76 7.42 -14.62 7.99
N ALA A 77 6.39 -15.38 8.33
CA ALA A 77 6.50 -16.43 9.35
C ALA A 77 7.53 -17.51 8.96
N ASP A 78 7.57 -17.90 7.69
CA ASP A 78 8.56 -18.85 7.19
C ASP A 78 10.00 -18.26 7.17
N ALA A 79 10.13 -16.94 7.00
CA ALA A 79 11.39 -16.22 7.01
C ALA A 79 11.87 -15.79 8.41
N ARG A 80 11.11 -16.06 9.50
CA ARG A 80 11.40 -15.58 10.86
C ARG A 80 12.85 -15.77 11.32
N PRO A 81 13.50 -16.93 11.11
CA PRO A 81 14.91 -17.10 11.53
C PRO A 81 15.87 -16.16 10.82
N TYR A 82 15.62 -15.85 9.55
CA TYR A 82 16.40 -14.89 8.77
C TYR A 82 16.13 -13.45 9.24
N LEU A 83 14.86 -13.10 9.42
CA LEU A 83 14.45 -11.76 9.89
C LEU A 83 15.04 -11.43 11.25
N ALA A 84 15.02 -12.35 12.21
CA ALA A 84 15.60 -12.16 13.54
C ALA A 84 17.09 -11.75 13.49
N ALA A 85 17.82 -12.18 12.45
CA ALA A 85 19.22 -11.83 12.28
C ALA A 85 19.47 -10.53 11.51
N THR A 86 18.50 -10.10 10.67
CA THR A 86 18.74 -9.04 9.67
C THR A 86 17.88 -7.80 9.86
N THR A 87 16.69 -7.92 10.47
CA THR A 87 15.80 -6.76 10.63
C THR A 87 16.04 -5.98 11.92
N THR A 88 15.77 -4.67 11.86
CA THR A 88 15.73 -3.80 13.05
C THR A 88 14.41 -3.93 13.79
N SER A 89 13.33 -4.28 13.10
CA SER A 89 12.01 -4.45 13.69
C SER A 89 12.02 -5.58 14.71
N PRO A 90 11.61 -5.34 15.97
CA PRO A 90 11.57 -6.40 16.96
C PRO A 90 10.49 -7.44 16.63
N ASP A 91 10.67 -8.65 17.12
CA ASP A 91 9.72 -9.76 16.90
C ASP A 91 8.28 -9.36 17.31
N GLU A 92 8.15 -8.54 18.35
CA GLU A 92 6.86 -8.06 18.86
C GLU A 92 6.14 -7.08 17.91
N ALA A 93 6.87 -6.41 17.03
CA ALA A 93 6.30 -5.59 15.98
C ALA A 93 5.94 -6.43 14.74
N VAL A 94 6.79 -7.41 14.38
CA VAL A 94 6.57 -8.27 13.21
C VAL A 94 5.54 -9.37 13.48
N PHE A 95 5.61 -10.02 14.64
CA PHE A 95 4.68 -11.08 15.09
C PHE A 95 3.80 -10.55 16.23
N THR A 96 3.05 -9.51 15.90
CA THR A 96 2.37 -8.65 16.86
C THR A 96 1.25 -9.36 17.61
N LYS A 97 1.02 -8.93 18.85
CA LYS A 97 -0.19 -9.23 19.63
C LYS A 97 -1.20 -8.09 19.50
N PRO A 98 -2.51 -8.38 19.50
CA PRO A 98 -3.53 -7.35 19.48
C PRO A 98 -3.32 -6.29 20.58
N GLY A 99 -3.50 -5.02 20.23
CA GLY A 99 -3.29 -3.89 21.15
C GLY A 99 -1.84 -3.41 21.26
N THR A 100 -0.93 -3.88 20.40
CA THR A 100 0.45 -3.39 20.32
C THR A 100 0.53 -2.24 19.31
N ASP A 101 1.07 -1.10 19.71
CA ASP A 101 1.43 -0.01 18.79
C ASP A 101 2.70 -0.37 18.01
N THR A 102 2.48 -0.98 16.85
CA THR A 102 3.56 -1.46 15.99
C THR A 102 4.27 -0.33 15.27
N ARG A 103 3.60 0.80 14.99
CA ARG A 103 4.22 1.99 14.36
C ARG A 103 5.32 2.54 15.24
N TYR A 104 5.03 2.74 16.52
CA TYR A 104 6.04 3.17 17.49
C TYR A 104 7.23 2.21 17.53
N LEU A 105 6.97 0.90 17.62
CA LEU A 105 8.05 -0.09 17.69
C LEU A 105 8.91 -0.09 16.44
N HIS A 106 8.30 -0.09 15.25
CA HIS A 106 9.05 0.00 14.00
C HIS A 106 9.87 1.29 13.93
N ALA A 107 9.27 2.44 14.26
CA ALA A 107 9.95 3.74 14.21
C ALA A 107 11.12 3.79 15.19
N ARG A 108 10.88 3.49 16.47
CA ARG A 108 11.89 3.58 17.52
C ARG A 108 13.13 2.73 17.21
N PHE A 109 12.93 1.45 16.86
CA PHE A 109 14.05 0.54 16.58
C PHE A 109 14.72 0.84 15.23
N ALA A 110 14.00 1.39 14.27
CA ALA A 110 14.59 1.79 12.99
C ALA A 110 15.48 3.04 13.14
N ILE A 111 15.03 4.11 13.81
CA ILE A 111 15.84 5.33 13.92
C ILE A 111 17.02 5.17 14.89
N GLU A 112 16.95 4.23 15.84
CA GLU A 112 18.06 3.88 16.69
C GLU A 112 19.20 3.22 15.90
N GLU A 113 18.89 2.39 14.90
CA GLU A 113 19.86 1.78 13.99
C GLU A 113 20.33 2.80 12.95
N ARG A 114 21.65 2.92 12.78
CA ARG A 114 22.26 3.84 11.81
C ARG A 114 22.48 3.21 10.44
N ASP A 115 22.81 1.91 10.41
CA ASP A 115 23.19 1.19 9.18
C ASP A 115 22.01 0.43 8.56
N ILE A 116 20.88 1.12 8.38
CA ILE A 116 19.79 0.61 7.57
C ILE A 116 20.13 0.82 6.10
N ARG A 117 20.07 -0.27 5.31
CA ARG A 117 20.37 -0.25 3.87
C ARG A 117 19.16 -0.57 3.00
N ASP A 118 18.14 -1.14 3.59
CA ASP A 118 16.96 -1.67 2.89
C ASP A 118 15.71 -1.50 3.76
N ILE A 119 14.65 -0.96 3.17
CA ILE A 119 13.31 -0.90 3.78
C ILE A 119 12.39 -1.80 2.97
N SER A 120 11.71 -2.73 3.63
CA SER A 120 10.74 -3.64 3.02
C SER A 120 9.35 -3.43 3.61
N SER A 121 8.38 -3.13 2.76
CA SER A 121 6.97 -3.04 3.12
C SER A 121 6.10 -3.70 2.06
N VAL A 122 4.92 -4.19 2.41
CA VAL A 122 3.98 -4.73 1.41
C VAL A 122 3.52 -3.61 0.48
N PHE A 123 3.07 -2.48 1.04
CA PHE A 123 2.65 -1.30 0.28
C PHE A 123 3.51 -0.10 0.65
N ILE A 124 3.80 0.75 -0.32
CA ILE A 124 4.64 1.96 -0.12
C ILE A 124 4.03 2.93 0.90
N THR A 125 2.70 2.92 1.05
CA THR A 125 2.00 3.70 2.08
C THR A 125 2.52 3.43 3.49
N GLY A 126 2.86 2.17 3.82
CA GLY A 126 3.40 1.84 5.14
C GLY A 126 4.75 2.51 5.41
N VAL A 127 5.58 2.73 4.38
CA VAL A 127 6.85 3.49 4.52
C VAL A 127 6.57 4.96 4.70
N LEU A 128 5.65 5.53 3.92
CA LEU A 128 5.24 6.94 4.04
C LEU A 128 4.64 7.23 5.42
N ASP A 129 3.73 6.37 5.89
CA ASP A 129 3.09 6.50 7.21
C ASP A 129 4.11 6.44 8.35
N LEU A 130 5.14 5.56 8.23
CA LEU A 130 6.22 5.51 9.20
C LEU A 130 7.03 6.81 9.22
N MET A 131 7.36 7.36 8.05
CA MET A 131 8.13 8.60 7.97
C MET A 131 7.37 9.79 8.53
N ARG A 132 6.05 9.88 8.28
CA ARG A 132 5.16 10.87 8.91
C ARG A 132 5.10 10.67 10.42
N TYR A 133 4.96 9.43 10.88
CA TYR A 133 4.97 9.14 12.31
C TYR A 133 6.28 9.60 12.98
N VAL A 134 7.42 9.40 12.33
CA VAL A 134 8.72 9.90 12.82
C VAL A 134 8.71 11.44 12.86
N GLU A 135 8.24 12.11 11.82
CA GLU A 135 8.12 13.57 11.76
C GLU A 135 7.27 14.11 12.91
N ASP A 136 6.13 13.50 13.19
CA ASP A 136 5.17 13.94 14.22
C ASP A 136 5.61 13.62 15.65
N ASN A 137 6.45 12.58 15.84
CA ASN A 137 6.75 12.03 17.17
C ASN A 137 8.26 11.94 17.48
N TRP A 138 9.12 12.60 16.72
CA TRP A 138 10.57 12.44 16.88
C TRP A 138 11.09 12.81 18.28
N GLU A 139 10.51 13.80 18.95
CA GLU A 139 10.91 14.21 20.29
C GLU A 139 10.70 13.11 21.32
N LEU A 140 9.55 12.42 21.25
CA LEU A 140 9.24 11.27 22.09
C LEU A 140 10.18 10.09 21.78
N LEU A 141 10.37 9.79 20.49
CA LEU A 141 11.23 8.69 20.04
C LEU A 141 12.69 8.91 20.47
N VAL A 142 13.22 10.12 20.29
CA VAL A 142 14.60 10.48 20.69
C VAL A 142 14.76 10.41 22.20
N ARG A 143 13.80 10.91 22.98
CA ARG A 143 13.84 10.82 24.44
C ARG A 143 13.87 9.35 24.91
N ASP A 144 13.04 8.50 24.33
CA ASP A 144 12.96 7.09 24.70
C ASP A 144 14.23 6.31 24.31
N ILE A 145 14.88 6.68 23.22
CA ILE A 145 16.21 6.16 22.85
C ILE A 145 17.29 6.62 23.82
N GLU A 146 17.28 7.92 24.17
CA GLU A 146 18.25 8.50 25.13
C GLU A 146 18.21 7.79 26.48
N GLN A 147 17.00 7.50 26.95
CA GLN A 147 16.76 6.93 28.29
C GLN A 147 16.75 5.40 28.33
N GLY A 148 16.63 4.72 27.18
CA GLY A 148 16.44 3.29 27.11
C GLY A 148 15.07 2.86 27.66
N THR A 149 14.01 3.60 27.32
CA THR A 149 12.65 3.40 27.83
C THR A 149 11.63 3.27 26.71
N ILE A 150 10.40 2.94 27.08
CA ILE A 150 9.20 3.05 26.25
C ILE A 150 8.21 3.92 27.01
N ASP A 151 7.78 5.04 26.42
CA ASP A 151 6.82 5.94 27.03
C ASP A 151 5.55 5.22 27.48
N ALA A 152 5.01 5.62 28.62
CA ALA A 152 3.86 4.98 29.25
C ALA A 152 2.56 5.11 28.42
N SER A 153 2.48 6.12 27.54
CA SER A 153 1.32 6.33 26.65
C SER A 153 1.25 5.30 25.51
N ILE A 154 2.38 4.67 25.16
CA ILE A 154 2.43 3.70 24.08
C ILE A 154 1.67 2.44 24.47
N GLN A 155 0.68 2.08 23.66
CA GLN A 155 -0.20 0.94 23.94
C GLN A 155 0.45 -0.38 23.55
N MET A 156 0.47 -1.33 24.49
CA MET A 156 0.88 -2.71 24.23
C MET A 156 0.51 -3.62 25.42
N PRO A 157 0.37 -4.95 25.23
CA PRO A 157 0.21 -5.89 26.31
C PRO A 157 1.37 -5.84 27.32
N ALA A 158 1.08 -6.05 28.60
CA ALA A 158 2.08 -5.92 29.67
C ALA A 158 3.28 -6.87 29.52
N ASP A 159 3.06 -8.07 29.02
CA ASP A 159 4.12 -9.04 28.77
C ASP A 159 5.02 -8.64 27.58
N VAL A 160 4.45 -7.98 26.57
CA VAL A 160 5.21 -7.39 25.44
C VAL A 160 6.10 -6.27 25.95
N ARG A 161 5.55 -5.35 26.75
CA ARG A 161 6.29 -4.23 27.36
C ARG A 161 7.48 -4.75 28.19
N VAL A 162 7.23 -5.65 29.12
CA VAL A 162 8.27 -6.22 29.98
C VAL A 162 9.38 -6.91 29.14
N GLY A 163 9.00 -7.63 28.09
CA GLY A 163 9.95 -8.30 27.22
C GLY A 163 10.83 -7.33 26.41
N LEU A 164 10.26 -6.21 25.98
CA LEU A 164 10.99 -5.17 25.25
C LEU A 164 11.91 -4.37 26.20
N GLU A 165 11.39 -3.88 27.33
CA GLU A 165 12.13 -3.07 28.30
C GLU A 165 13.33 -3.83 28.89
N ALA A 166 13.26 -5.15 28.97
CA ALA A 166 14.39 -5.99 29.42
C ALA A 166 15.58 -6.03 28.44
N ARG A 167 15.42 -5.56 27.20
CA ARG A 167 16.42 -5.63 26.11
C ARG A 167 16.86 -4.26 25.60
N ILE A 168 16.11 -3.22 25.97
CA ILE A 168 16.38 -1.84 25.54
C ILE A 168 17.42 -1.26 26.49
N GLU A 169 18.44 -0.63 25.94
CA GLU A 169 19.48 0.07 26.68
C GLU A 169 19.49 1.56 26.31
N PRO A 170 19.90 2.46 27.21
CA PRO A 170 20.08 3.88 26.90
C PRO A 170 21.11 4.07 25.77
N ASN A 171 20.76 4.92 24.79
CA ASN A 171 21.66 5.30 23.69
C ASN A 171 21.72 6.82 23.53
N PRO A 172 22.35 7.54 24.48
CA PRO A 172 22.40 8.99 24.46
C PRO A 172 23.21 9.56 23.29
N GLU A 173 24.19 8.84 22.78
CA GLU A 173 24.98 9.26 21.62
C GLU A 173 24.12 9.31 20.35
N ARG A 174 23.38 8.24 20.07
CA ARG A 174 22.46 8.22 18.94
C ARG A 174 21.30 9.20 19.10
N ALA A 175 20.78 9.36 20.30
CA ALA A 175 19.73 10.32 20.60
C ALA A 175 20.18 11.77 20.32
N ALA A 176 21.40 12.14 20.70
CA ALA A 176 21.97 13.46 20.43
C ALA A 176 22.14 13.69 18.91
N GLU A 177 22.62 12.69 18.17
CA GLU A 177 22.73 12.73 16.70
C GLU A 177 21.35 12.95 16.05
N LEU A 178 20.36 12.16 16.43
CA LEU A 178 19.00 12.23 15.88
C LEU A 178 18.33 13.57 16.20
N ARG A 179 18.48 14.08 17.43
CA ARG A 179 17.98 15.40 17.82
C ARG A 179 18.55 16.50 16.92
N ALA A 180 19.85 16.50 16.69
CA ALA A 180 20.48 17.48 15.81
C ALA A 180 20.05 17.36 14.34
N ILE A 181 19.64 16.16 13.89
CA ILE A 181 19.09 15.94 12.56
C ILE A 181 17.67 16.49 12.48
N PHE A 182 16.78 16.11 13.40
CA PHE A 182 15.36 16.44 13.36
C PHE A 182 15.06 17.93 13.68
N GLU A 183 15.87 18.58 14.51
CA GLU A 183 15.78 20.02 14.76
C GLU A 183 16.01 20.88 13.50
N ARG A 184 16.54 20.33 12.42
CA ARG A 184 16.66 21.04 11.12
C ARG A 184 15.33 21.06 10.36
N GLY A 185 14.33 20.29 10.80
CA GLY A 185 13.05 20.10 10.13
C GLY A 185 13.08 19.01 9.06
N PHE A 186 11.94 18.83 8.40
CA PHE A 186 11.69 17.79 7.41
C PHE A 186 11.39 18.35 6.01
N ASP A 187 11.73 19.62 5.76
CA ASP A 187 11.54 20.26 4.45
C ASP A 187 12.46 19.65 3.38
N GLU A 188 13.62 19.15 3.80
CA GLU A 188 14.58 18.44 2.95
C GLU A 188 14.61 16.93 3.29
N PRO A 189 15.02 16.06 2.36
CA PRO A 189 15.09 14.62 2.62
C PRO A 189 15.89 14.29 3.87
N ILE A 190 15.25 13.66 4.84
CA ILE A 190 15.81 13.40 6.17
C ILE A 190 16.64 12.09 6.22
N THR A 191 16.30 11.09 5.37
CA THR A 191 16.94 9.77 5.43
C THR A 191 18.43 9.79 5.13
N PRO A 192 18.98 10.64 4.24
CA PRO A 192 20.43 10.68 4.03
C PRO A 192 21.22 11.06 5.29
N ALA A 193 20.63 11.86 6.18
CA ALA A 193 21.26 12.20 7.45
C ALA A 193 21.03 11.12 8.51
N MET A 194 19.82 10.54 8.56
CA MET A 194 19.41 9.55 9.55
C MET A 194 19.96 8.16 9.25
N TRP A 195 19.93 7.74 7.96
CA TRP A 195 20.37 6.45 7.44
C TRP A 195 21.26 6.64 6.20
N PRO A 196 22.53 7.03 6.38
CA PRO A 196 23.41 7.41 5.28
C PRO A 196 23.72 6.28 4.29
N ASN A 197 23.42 5.05 4.67
CA ASN A 197 23.64 3.86 3.85
C ASN A 197 22.33 3.28 3.27
N LEU A 198 21.20 3.99 3.40
CA LEU A 198 19.93 3.53 2.81
C LEU A 198 20.02 3.56 1.28
N LEU A 199 19.85 2.41 0.65
CA LEU A 199 19.98 2.23 -0.79
C LEU A 199 18.68 1.94 -1.50
N VAL A 200 17.77 1.18 -0.86
CA VAL A 200 16.57 0.70 -1.55
C VAL A 200 15.35 0.62 -0.63
N VAL A 201 14.21 0.97 -1.19
CA VAL A 201 12.88 0.68 -0.64
C VAL A 201 12.21 -0.35 -1.54
N ARG A 202 11.83 -1.51 -0.98
CA ARG A 202 11.14 -2.60 -1.70
C ARG A 202 9.67 -2.63 -1.32
N SER A 203 8.79 -2.42 -2.29
CA SER A 203 7.36 -2.35 -2.03
C SER A 203 6.51 -2.48 -3.29
N VAL A 204 5.21 -2.74 -3.11
CA VAL A 204 4.20 -2.44 -4.13
C VAL A 204 4.04 -0.93 -4.18
N ALA A 205 4.55 -0.31 -5.24
CA ALA A 205 4.71 1.14 -5.37
C ALA A 205 4.20 1.69 -6.71
N GLY A 206 3.83 0.83 -7.65
CA GLY A 206 3.30 1.19 -8.97
C GLY A 206 1.77 1.25 -9.02
N GLY A 207 1.22 1.54 -10.19
CA GLY A 207 -0.22 1.65 -10.41
C GLY A 207 -0.86 2.68 -9.47
N GLY A 208 -1.89 2.29 -8.75
CA GLY A 208 -2.58 3.14 -7.78
C GLY A 208 -1.72 3.64 -6.61
N PHE A 209 -0.50 3.11 -6.40
CA PHE A 209 0.41 3.54 -5.33
C PHE A 209 1.47 4.56 -5.79
N ALA A 210 1.56 4.87 -7.09
CA ALA A 210 2.56 5.80 -7.62
C ALA A 210 2.55 7.19 -6.93
N PRO A 211 1.42 7.82 -6.61
CA PRO A 211 1.40 9.10 -5.91
C PRO A 211 2.03 9.07 -4.51
N TYR A 212 1.83 7.98 -3.78
CA TYR A 212 2.48 7.80 -2.46
C TYR A 212 4.00 7.68 -2.59
N THR A 213 4.48 7.07 -3.68
CA THR A 213 5.91 7.02 -3.99
C THR A 213 6.48 8.42 -4.21
N GLN A 214 5.75 9.29 -4.91
CA GLN A 214 6.16 10.70 -5.09
C GLN A 214 6.20 11.46 -3.75
N ARG A 215 5.21 11.29 -2.89
CA ARG A 215 5.20 11.90 -1.55
C ARG A 215 6.32 11.37 -0.66
N LEU A 216 6.64 10.08 -0.75
CA LEU A 216 7.74 9.48 0.00
C LEU A 216 9.09 10.11 -0.38
N ARG A 217 9.26 10.57 -1.63
CA ARG A 217 10.49 11.23 -2.09
C ARG A 217 10.85 12.48 -1.26
N ARG A 218 9.89 13.15 -0.65
CA ARG A 218 10.14 14.24 0.30
C ARG A 218 11.08 13.78 1.43
N PHE A 219 10.90 12.57 1.93
CA PHE A 219 11.68 12.03 3.05
C PHE A 219 12.96 11.31 2.63
N ILE A 220 12.92 10.54 1.53
CA ILE A 220 14.04 9.68 1.13
C ILE A 220 14.93 10.29 0.04
N GLY A 221 14.49 11.36 -0.62
CA GLY A 221 15.22 11.94 -1.76
C GLY A 221 15.16 11.05 -3.01
N ASN A 222 16.00 11.39 -4.00
CA ASN A 222 16.06 10.67 -5.27
C ASN A 222 17.18 9.64 -5.35
N ASP A 223 18.12 9.64 -4.42
CA ASP A 223 19.28 8.74 -4.41
C ASP A 223 18.92 7.34 -3.85
N VAL A 224 17.82 7.24 -3.08
CA VAL A 224 17.29 5.97 -2.60
C VAL A 224 16.45 5.33 -3.71
N HIS A 225 16.83 4.15 -4.14
CA HIS A 225 16.12 3.42 -5.20
C HIS A 225 14.78 2.83 -4.71
N ILE A 226 13.82 2.73 -5.62
CA ILE A 226 12.59 1.97 -5.41
C ILE A 226 12.68 0.66 -6.19
N LEU A 227 12.50 -0.47 -5.51
CA LEU A 227 12.29 -1.76 -6.15
C LEU A 227 10.80 -2.12 -6.06
N TYR A 228 10.13 -2.01 -7.18
CA TYR A 228 8.74 -2.42 -7.33
C TYR A 228 8.66 -3.94 -7.28
N THR A 229 7.93 -4.51 -6.32
CA THR A 229 7.99 -5.97 -6.03
C THR A 229 7.30 -6.87 -7.05
N GLY A 230 6.78 -6.31 -8.15
CA GLY A 230 6.06 -7.03 -9.18
C GLY A 230 4.60 -7.34 -8.81
N TYR A 231 3.94 -8.14 -9.65
CA TYR A 231 2.53 -8.48 -9.48
C TYR A 231 2.37 -9.83 -8.77
N SER A 232 1.73 -9.79 -7.60
CA SER A 232 1.40 -10.97 -6.79
C SER A 232 0.03 -10.81 -6.16
N ALA A 233 -0.68 -11.92 -5.97
CA ALA A 233 -1.96 -12.00 -5.28
C ALA A 233 -2.00 -13.24 -4.38
N SER A 234 -3.10 -13.42 -3.63
CA SER A 234 -3.31 -14.63 -2.82
C SER A 234 -3.31 -15.90 -3.68
N GLU A 235 -3.63 -15.77 -4.96
CA GLU A 235 -3.68 -16.82 -5.98
C GLU A 235 -2.30 -17.26 -6.48
N GLY A 236 -1.27 -16.40 -6.36
CA GLY A 236 0.09 -16.71 -6.79
C GLY A 236 0.99 -15.50 -6.99
N ALA A 237 2.23 -15.76 -7.39
CA ALA A 237 3.18 -14.75 -7.87
C ALA A 237 3.20 -14.78 -9.40
N PHE A 238 2.96 -13.65 -10.04
CA PHE A 238 2.73 -13.58 -11.49
C PHE A 238 3.85 -12.89 -12.24
N SER A 239 4.52 -11.93 -11.63
CA SER A 239 5.67 -11.25 -12.24
C SER A 239 6.75 -10.92 -11.21
N VAL A 240 7.92 -10.56 -11.70
CA VAL A 240 9.05 -10.11 -10.89
C VAL A 240 9.63 -8.82 -11.46
N PRO A 241 10.19 -7.94 -10.63
CA PRO A 241 10.86 -6.73 -11.09
C PRO A 241 12.06 -7.08 -11.96
N PHE A 242 12.38 -6.24 -12.93
CA PHE A 242 13.56 -6.43 -13.77
C PHE A 242 14.71 -5.51 -13.36
N GLN A 243 14.43 -4.29 -12.95
CA GLN A 243 15.44 -3.31 -12.51
C GLN A 243 14.90 -2.39 -11.43
N LEU A 244 15.78 -1.62 -10.79
CA LEU A 244 15.40 -0.58 -9.84
C LEU A 244 14.74 0.61 -10.57
N ASP A 245 13.88 1.32 -9.86
CA ASP A 245 13.18 2.53 -10.32
C ASP A 245 12.31 2.32 -11.58
N ASP A 246 12.02 1.08 -11.94
CA ASP A 246 11.17 0.70 -13.06
C ASP A 246 9.91 -0.03 -12.53
N PRO A 247 8.70 0.55 -12.68
CA PRO A 247 7.46 -0.09 -12.24
C PRO A 247 7.10 -1.32 -13.07
N SER A 248 7.71 -1.50 -14.23
CA SER A 248 7.47 -2.66 -15.07
C SER A 248 8.06 -3.94 -14.48
N SER A 249 7.45 -5.05 -14.81
CA SER A 249 7.86 -6.37 -14.33
C SER A 249 7.74 -7.42 -15.43
N VAL A 250 8.51 -8.49 -15.30
CA VAL A 250 8.52 -9.62 -16.25
C VAL A 250 7.63 -10.72 -15.73
N LEU A 251 6.73 -11.24 -16.57
CA LEU A 251 5.85 -12.35 -16.24
C LEU A 251 6.63 -13.61 -15.85
N LEU A 252 6.07 -14.40 -14.93
CA LEU A 252 6.58 -15.68 -14.47
C LEU A 252 5.80 -16.85 -15.08
N PRO A 253 6.11 -17.30 -16.31
CA PRO A 253 5.29 -18.30 -17.02
C PRO A 253 5.33 -19.69 -16.38
N ARG A 254 6.23 -19.93 -15.41
CA ARG A 254 6.30 -21.18 -14.65
C ARG A 254 5.49 -21.17 -13.36
N SER A 255 4.97 -20.02 -12.94
CA SER A 255 4.17 -19.91 -11.72
C SER A 255 2.74 -20.38 -11.95
N VAL A 256 2.13 -19.88 -13.01
CA VAL A 256 0.77 -20.20 -13.46
C VAL A 256 0.74 -20.31 -14.98
N TYR A 257 -0.33 -20.88 -15.53
CA TYR A 257 -0.63 -20.75 -16.95
C TYR A 257 -1.46 -19.48 -17.14
N PHE A 258 -1.00 -18.59 -18.01
CA PHE A 258 -1.64 -17.31 -18.30
C PHE A 258 -2.46 -17.39 -19.59
N GLU A 259 -3.61 -16.76 -19.55
CA GLU A 259 -4.42 -16.37 -20.67
C GLU A 259 -4.75 -14.87 -20.54
N PHE A 260 -4.90 -14.18 -21.64
CA PHE A 260 -5.16 -12.74 -21.66
C PHE A 260 -6.35 -12.43 -22.56
N VAL A 261 -7.12 -11.40 -22.17
CA VAL A 261 -8.25 -10.88 -22.93
C VAL A 261 -8.07 -9.38 -23.10
N PRO A 262 -8.10 -8.82 -24.33
CA PRO A 262 -8.07 -7.38 -24.51
C PRO A 262 -9.19 -6.69 -23.70
N VAL A 263 -8.85 -5.60 -23.01
CA VAL A 263 -9.82 -4.87 -22.17
C VAL A 263 -10.88 -4.17 -23.03
N ASP A 264 -10.47 -3.67 -24.20
CA ASP A 264 -11.33 -2.87 -25.09
C ASP A 264 -12.32 -3.74 -25.88
N ASP A 265 -11.94 -4.99 -26.20
CA ASP A 265 -12.78 -5.94 -26.97
C ASP A 265 -12.68 -7.35 -26.37
N PRO A 266 -13.36 -7.62 -25.24
CA PRO A 266 -13.20 -8.85 -24.49
C PRO A 266 -13.84 -10.04 -25.18
N ASP A 267 -13.02 -10.95 -25.71
CA ASP A 267 -13.42 -12.27 -26.19
C ASP A 267 -12.85 -13.37 -25.27
N TYR A 268 -13.68 -13.95 -24.44
CA TYR A 268 -13.29 -15.01 -23.49
C TYR A 268 -13.25 -16.42 -24.10
N ASP A 269 -13.76 -16.58 -25.30
CA ASP A 269 -13.71 -17.86 -26.04
C ASP A 269 -12.39 -18.01 -26.80
N HIS A 270 -11.79 -16.89 -27.23
CA HIS A 270 -10.51 -16.83 -27.94
C HIS A 270 -9.50 -15.99 -27.17
N THR A 271 -8.92 -16.55 -26.10
CA THR A 271 -7.91 -15.89 -25.29
C THR A 271 -6.54 -15.90 -25.95
N LEU A 272 -5.71 -14.89 -25.60
CA LEU A 272 -4.33 -14.75 -26.07
C LEU A 272 -3.35 -15.47 -25.14
N GLY A 273 -2.23 -15.93 -25.67
CA GLY A 273 -1.08 -16.40 -24.92
C GLY A 273 -0.12 -15.28 -24.51
N VAL A 274 0.92 -15.63 -23.75
CA VAL A 274 1.98 -14.67 -23.35
C VAL A 274 2.70 -14.10 -24.58
N GLU A 275 2.87 -14.91 -25.60
CA GLU A 275 3.53 -14.59 -26.87
C GLU A 275 2.75 -13.62 -27.77
N ASP A 276 1.44 -13.49 -27.53
CA ASP A 276 0.55 -12.67 -28.35
C ASP A 276 0.40 -11.22 -27.82
N LEU A 277 0.97 -10.91 -26.65
CA LEU A 277 0.84 -9.60 -26.04
C LEU A 277 1.60 -8.53 -26.84
N GLN A 278 0.92 -7.42 -27.11
CA GLN A 278 1.43 -6.30 -27.88
C GLN A 278 1.69 -5.09 -26.97
N GLU A 279 2.81 -4.41 -27.20
CA GLU A 279 3.17 -3.19 -26.49
C GLU A 279 2.10 -2.10 -26.65
N GLY A 280 1.79 -1.41 -25.56
CA GLY A 280 0.80 -0.35 -25.50
C GLY A 280 -0.64 -0.81 -25.30
N HIS A 281 -0.93 -2.12 -25.29
CA HIS A 281 -2.28 -2.66 -25.13
C HIS A 281 -2.54 -3.13 -23.71
N ASP A 282 -3.82 -3.06 -23.31
CA ASP A 282 -4.31 -3.43 -21.99
C ASP A 282 -5.05 -4.78 -22.05
N TYR A 283 -4.76 -5.63 -21.07
CA TYR A 283 -5.29 -6.99 -21.01
C TYR A 283 -5.80 -7.35 -19.63
N GLU A 284 -6.97 -8.03 -19.57
CA GLU A 284 -7.40 -8.75 -18.37
C GLU A 284 -6.59 -10.04 -18.22
N VAL A 285 -6.15 -10.32 -17.00
CA VAL A 285 -5.38 -11.53 -16.69
C VAL A 285 -6.32 -12.66 -16.27
N ILE A 286 -6.19 -13.82 -16.93
CA ILE A 286 -6.84 -15.07 -16.57
C ILE A 286 -5.74 -16.08 -16.23
N ILE A 287 -5.94 -16.84 -15.15
CA ILE A 287 -4.93 -17.80 -14.70
C ILE A 287 -5.49 -19.22 -14.54
N THR A 288 -4.66 -20.20 -14.84
CA THR A 288 -4.83 -21.58 -14.37
C THR A 288 -3.67 -21.90 -13.44
N SER A 289 -3.95 -22.15 -12.17
CA SER A 289 -2.95 -22.23 -11.11
C SER A 289 -2.87 -23.60 -10.44
N ARG A 290 -1.74 -23.84 -9.76
CA ARG A 290 -1.52 -25.06 -8.97
C ARG A 290 -2.32 -25.12 -7.66
N SER A 291 -2.98 -24.03 -7.29
CA SER A 291 -3.94 -23.98 -6.17
C SER A 291 -5.33 -24.49 -6.54
N GLY A 292 -5.54 -24.93 -7.78
CA GLY A 292 -6.79 -25.54 -8.24
C GLY A 292 -7.71 -24.58 -9.00
N PHE A 293 -7.27 -23.37 -9.30
CA PHE A 293 -8.00 -22.48 -10.20
C PHE A 293 -7.81 -22.91 -11.64
N TYR A 294 -8.90 -22.95 -12.39
CA TYR A 294 -8.93 -23.23 -13.81
C TYR A 294 -9.63 -22.09 -14.54
N ARG A 295 -8.91 -21.42 -15.47
CA ARG A 295 -9.37 -20.24 -16.22
C ARG A 295 -10.02 -19.19 -15.31
N TYR A 296 -9.35 -18.90 -14.19
CA TYR A 296 -9.83 -17.96 -13.18
C TYR A 296 -9.56 -16.52 -13.63
N LYS A 297 -10.63 -15.75 -13.79
CA LYS A 297 -10.57 -14.33 -14.13
C LYS A 297 -10.09 -13.55 -12.91
N MET A 298 -8.89 -12.98 -13.00
CA MET A 298 -8.34 -12.15 -11.91
C MET A 298 -9.08 -10.84 -11.76
N ARG A 299 -9.76 -10.39 -12.81
CA ARG A 299 -10.38 -9.07 -12.93
C ARG A 299 -9.37 -7.93 -12.73
N ASP A 300 -8.13 -8.20 -13.01
CA ASP A 300 -7.02 -7.26 -12.94
C ASP A 300 -6.58 -6.95 -14.37
N ALA A 301 -6.44 -5.65 -14.68
CA ALA A 301 -5.93 -5.15 -15.95
C ALA A 301 -4.44 -4.86 -15.85
N ILE A 302 -3.70 -5.31 -16.85
CA ILE A 302 -2.28 -5.02 -17.03
C ILE A 302 -2.06 -4.36 -18.39
N ARG A 303 -1.03 -3.52 -18.50
CA ARG A 303 -0.52 -3.02 -19.79
C ARG A 303 0.76 -3.74 -20.15
N CYS A 304 0.85 -4.23 -21.38
CA CYS A 304 2.13 -4.64 -21.95
C CYS A 304 2.93 -3.38 -22.30
N VAL A 305 4.09 -3.17 -21.66
CA VAL A 305 4.91 -1.96 -21.84
C VAL A 305 6.19 -2.22 -22.62
N GLY A 306 6.37 -3.43 -23.12
CA GLY A 306 7.53 -3.80 -23.92
C GLY A 306 7.92 -5.26 -23.74
N HIS A 307 9.15 -5.61 -24.08
CA HIS A 307 9.67 -6.98 -23.99
C HIS A 307 11.11 -7.00 -23.48
N LYS A 308 11.46 -8.05 -22.76
CA LYS A 308 12.84 -8.41 -22.42
C LYS A 308 13.15 -9.78 -23.08
N GLY A 309 13.89 -9.74 -24.18
CA GLY A 309 13.99 -10.90 -25.05
C GLY A 309 12.63 -11.23 -25.68
N THR A 310 12.14 -12.45 -25.46
CA THR A 310 10.81 -12.90 -25.92
C THR A 310 9.73 -12.74 -24.86
N MET A 311 10.07 -12.29 -23.63
CA MET A 311 9.10 -12.16 -22.54
C MET A 311 8.54 -10.75 -22.51
N PRO A 312 7.20 -10.59 -22.47
CA PRO A 312 6.59 -9.28 -22.29
C PRO A 312 6.88 -8.73 -20.90
N THR A 313 7.07 -7.42 -20.84
CA THR A 313 7.05 -6.67 -19.59
C THR A 313 5.69 -6.00 -19.42
N MET A 314 5.23 -5.97 -18.21
CA MET A 314 3.90 -5.47 -17.89
C MET A 314 3.92 -4.49 -16.71
N GLU A 315 2.96 -3.59 -16.71
CA GLU A 315 2.58 -2.80 -15.55
C GLU A 315 1.16 -3.16 -15.12
N PHE A 316 0.95 -3.24 -13.80
CA PHE A 316 -0.39 -3.37 -13.24
C PHE A 316 -1.10 -2.00 -13.36
N LEU A 317 -2.31 -2.00 -13.90
CA LEU A 317 -3.10 -0.78 -14.07
C LEU A 317 -4.11 -0.60 -12.95
N PHE A 318 -5.15 -1.42 -12.95
CA PHE A 318 -6.28 -1.33 -12.03
C PHE A 318 -7.07 -2.63 -12.00
N ARG A 319 -8.00 -2.70 -11.06
CA ARG A 319 -8.95 -3.80 -10.98
C ARG A 319 -10.22 -3.46 -11.75
N LEU A 320 -10.61 -4.30 -12.71
CA LEU A 320 -11.77 -4.07 -13.59
C LEU A 320 -13.10 -3.93 -12.83
N ASP A 321 -13.22 -4.57 -11.66
CA ASP A 321 -14.41 -4.50 -10.82
C ASP A 321 -14.39 -3.27 -9.86
N GLN A 322 -13.33 -2.48 -9.83
CA GLN A 322 -13.20 -1.25 -9.04
C GLN A 322 -13.43 -0.02 -9.94
N THR A 323 -14.64 0.07 -10.44
CA THR A 323 -15.12 1.20 -11.23
C THR A 323 -16.38 1.75 -10.62
N VAL A 324 -16.54 3.08 -10.62
CA VAL A 324 -17.82 3.71 -10.39
C VAL A 324 -18.59 3.71 -11.71
N ASN A 325 -19.83 3.25 -11.66
CA ASN A 325 -20.73 3.23 -12.80
C ASN A 325 -22.17 3.44 -12.29
N MET A 326 -22.67 4.65 -12.38
CA MET A 326 -24.00 5.03 -11.90
C MET A 326 -25.03 5.04 -13.05
N HIS A 327 -24.61 5.48 -14.26
CA HIS A 327 -25.51 5.65 -15.42
C HIS A 327 -24.89 5.16 -16.76
N GLY A 328 -23.83 4.33 -16.70
CA GLY A 328 -23.17 3.79 -17.90
C GLY A 328 -21.75 4.30 -18.11
N GLU A 329 -21.37 5.38 -17.42
CA GLU A 329 -19.98 5.81 -17.32
C GLU A 329 -19.11 4.76 -16.61
N LYS A 330 -17.85 4.68 -16.95
CA LYS A 330 -16.89 3.76 -16.33
C LYS A 330 -15.72 4.56 -15.76
N THR A 331 -15.90 5.11 -14.56
CA THR A 331 -14.83 5.84 -13.89
C THR A 331 -13.97 4.89 -13.06
N THR A 332 -12.77 4.60 -13.55
CA THR A 332 -11.83 3.69 -12.88
C THR A 332 -11.22 4.34 -11.65
N GLU A 333 -10.79 3.53 -10.67
CA GLU A 333 -10.06 4.01 -9.49
C GLU A 333 -8.83 4.87 -9.88
N LEU A 334 -8.17 4.53 -10.99
CA LEU A 334 -7.02 5.31 -11.51
C LEU A 334 -7.44 6.74 -11.90
N VAL A 335 -8.60 6.91 -12.54
CA VAL A 335 -9.14 8.24 -12.87
C VAL A 335 -9.47 9.00 -11.59
N LEU A 336 -10.20 8.36 -10.65
CA LEU A 336 -10.58 8.98 -9.38
C LEU A 336 -9.35 9.49 -8.61
N ARG A 337 -8.27 8.70 -8.59
CA ARG A 337 -7.00 9.05 -7.95
C ARG A 337 -6.32 10.24 -8.64
N LYS A 338 -6.19 10.21 -9.97
CA LYS A 338 -5.59 11.34 -10.71
C LYS A 338 -6.33 12.65 -10.46
N VAL A 339 -7.66 12.57 -10.35
CA VAL A 339 -8.49 13.73 -9.96
C VAL A 339 -8.10 14.21 -8.55
N ALA A 340 -8.05 13.31 -7.56
CA ALA A 340 -7.70 13.68 -6.20
C ALA A 340 -6.31 14.33 -6.09
N ASP A 341 -5.30 13.77 -6.75
CA ASP A 341 -3.95 14.33 -6.77
C ASP A 341 -3.90 15.73 -7.39
N LYS A 342 -4.61 15.95 -8.50
CA LYS A 342 -4.69 17.26 -9.15
C LYS A 342 -5.45 18.29 -8.31
N VAL A 343 -6.55 17.86 -7.67
CA VAL A 343 -7.32 18.71 -6.76
C VAL A 343 -6.44 19.19 -5.62
N ALA A 344 -5.74 18.29 -4.95
CA ALA A 344 -4.82 18.61 -3.86
C ALA A 344 -3.72 19.58 -4.32
N ALA A 345 -3.09 19.31 -5.48
CA ALA A 345 -2.05 20.16 -6.05
C ALA A 345 -2.57 21.57 -6.37
N ARG A 346 -3.78 21.70 -6.96
CA ARG A 346 -4.40 22.99 -7.29
C ARG A 346 -4.82 23.77 -6.05
N ALA A 347 -5.26 23.06 -5.00
CA ALA A 347 -5.63 23.65 -3.72
C ALA A 347 -4.42 23.99 -2.85
N GLY A 348 -3.21 23.54 -3.20
CA GLY A 348 -2.00 23.73 -2.41
C GLY A 348 -2.00 22.92 -1.10
N LEU A 349 -2.71 21.79 -1.07
CA LEU A 349 -2.88 20.92 0.09
C LEU A 349 -2.11 19.60 -0.07
N ASP A 350 -1.54 19.10 1.02
CA ASP A 350 -0.87 17.78 1.02
C ASP A 350 -1.90 16.67 1.32
N LEU A 351 -2.20 15.85 0.31
CA LEU A 351 -3.19 14.79 0.40
C LEU A 351 -2.65 13.58 1.18
N VAL A 352 -3.32 13.20 2.26
CA VAL A 352 -3.09 11.90 2.92
C VAL A 352 -3.70 10.81 2.07
N ASP A 353 -5.02 10.86 1.87
CA ASP A 353 -5.78 9.91 1.06
C ASP A 353 -7.14 10.50 0.65
N PHE A 354 -7.91 9.76 -0.12
CA PHE A 354 -9.25 10.14 -0.54
C PHE A 354 -10.18 8.93 -0.63
N SER A 355 -11.48 9.21 -0.54
CA SER A 355 -12.53 8.25 -0.88
C SER A 355 -13.57 8.92 -1.76
N VAL A 356 -14.26 8.17 -2.60
CA VAL A 356 -15.33 8.68 -3.45
C VAL A 356 -16.60 7.90 -3.18
N TYR A 357 -17.67 8.61 -2.87
CA TYR A 357 -19.01 8.07 -2.74
C TYR A 357 -19.82 8.38 -4.01
N PRO A 358 -20.24 7.35 -4.77
CA PRO A 358 -21.17 7.51 -5.88
C PRO A 358 -22.58 7.71 -5.31
N ASN A 359 -23.01 8.98 -5.16
CA ASN A 359 -24.28 9.32 -4.54
C ASN A 359 -25.44 9.22 -5.55
N VAL A 360 -26.03 8.04 -5.62
CA VAL A 360 -27.22 7.76 -6.44
C VAL A 360 -28.53 8.19 -5.78
N ASP A 361 -28.53 8.50 -4.47
CA ASP A 361 -29.69 8.99 -3.75
C ASP A 361 -29.92 10.49 -3.99
N HIS A 362 -28.89 11.21 -4.42
CA HIS A 362 -29.00 12.60 -4.90
C HIS A 362 -29.56 12.64 -6.32
N HIS A 363 -30.42 13.58 -6.63
CA HIS A 363 -31.02 13.75 -7.95
C HIS A 363 -30.74 15.14 -8.52
N PRO A 364 -30.01 15.25 -9.64
CA PRO A 364 -29.28 14.20 -10.39
C PRO A 364 -28.18 13.54 -9.55
N ALA A 365 -27.82 12.28 -9.85
CA ALA A 365 -26.72 11.58 -9.18
C ALA A 365 -25.39 12.35 -9.28
N ARG A 366 -24.49 12.17 -8.33
CA ARG A 366 -23.20 12.87 -8.33
C ARG A 366 -22.08 12.08 -7.68
N TYR A 367 -20.86 12.47 -7.97
CA TYR A 367 -19.66 12.03 -7.25
C TYR A 367 -19.42 12.91 -6.03
N GLU A 368 -19.21 12.31 -4.86
CA GLU A 368 -18.79 13.01 -3.65
C GLU A 368 -17.40 12.56 -3.25
N TYR A 369 -16.43 13.47 -3.34
CA TYR A 369 -15.05 13.20 -2.91
C TYR A 369 -14.90 13.56 -1.44
N LEU A 370 -14.29 12.67 -0.68
CA LEU A 370 -13.94 12.81 0.72
C LEU A 370 -12.42 12.82 0.82
N PHE A 371 -11.83 13.96 1.18
CA PHE A 371 -10.38 14.17 1.21
C PHE A 371 -9.87 14.17 2.64
N GLU A 372 -8.79 13.50 2.92
CA GLU A 372 -7.98 13.65 4.13
C GLU A 372 -6.68 14.34 3.77
N PHE A 373 -6.39 15.49 4.41
CA PHE A 373 -5.19 16.29 4.17
C PHE A 373 -4.24 16.23 5.36
N TYR A 374 -2.96 16.35 5.09
CA TYR A 374 -1.92 16.30 6.10
C TYR A 374 -1.66 17.70 6.68
N HIS A 375 -1.79 17.84 8.00
CA HIS A 375 -1.58 19.11 8.71
C HIS A 375 -2.31 20.34 8.13
N ALA A 376 -3.48 20.13 7.53
CA ALA A 376 -4.25 21.22 6.97
C ALA A 376 -5.04 21.98 8.06
N ASP A 377 -5.11 23.31 7.93
CA ASP A 377 -6.10 24.09 8.68
C ASP A 377 -7.47 23.94 7.99
N HIS A 378 -8.27 23.00 8.47
CA HIS A 378 -9.57 22.69 7.88
C HIS A 378 -10.51 23.89 7.85
N ALA A 379 -10.40 24.81 8.84
CA ALA A 379 -11.23 26.03 8.90
C ALA A 379 -10.87 27.03 7.78
N ALA A 380 -9.68 26.93 7.22
CA ALA A 380 -9.22 27.79 6.12
C ALA A 380 -9.55 27.21 4.73
N ILE A 381 -10.03 25.96 4.64
CA ILE A 381 -10.35 25.33 3.36
C ILE A 381 -11.69 25.84 2.83
N ASP A 382 -11.67 26.47 1.64
CA ASP A 382 -12.89 26.85 0.92
C ASP A 382 -13.49 25.60 0.24
N LEU A 383 -14.51 25.00 0.86
CA LEU A 383 -15.17 23.79 0.36
C LEU A 383 -15.90 24.03 -0.97
N ALA A 384 -16.37 25.25 -1.24
CA ALA A 384 -17.02 25.57 -2.50
C ALA A 384 -15.99 25.58 -3.64
N GLU A 385 -14.84 26.19 -3.42
CA GLU A 385 -13.74 26.20 -4.36
C GLU A 385 -13.14 24.77 -4.54
N LEU A 386 -12.96 24.02 -3.46
CA LEU A 386 -12.49 22.64 -3.52
C LEU A 386 -13.45 21.76 -4.36
N SER A 387 -14.76 21.93 -4.17
CA SER A 387 -15.79 21.21 -4.96
C SER A 387 -15.74 21.61 -6.43
N ARG A 388 -15.58 22.90 -6.73
CA ARG A 388 -15.46 23.39 -8.10
C ARG A 388 -14.25 22.79 -8.82
N ILE A 389 -13.09 22.79 -8.16
CA ILE A 389 -11.86 22.19 -8.71
C ILE A 389 -12.08 20.69 -8.92
N THR A 390 -12.74 20.01 -7.99
CA THR A 390 -13.01 18.56 -8.07
C THR A 390 -13.88 18.23 -9.27
N ASP A 391 -14.94 18.99 -9.50
CA ASP A 391 -15.82 18.80 -10.66
C ASP A 391 -15.08 19.02 -11.98
N GLU A 392 -14.29 20.08 -12.07
CA GLU A 392 -13.49 20.39 -13.26
C GLU A 392 -12.50 19.27 -13.59
N GLU A 393 -11.75 18.79 -12.58
CA GLU A 393 -10.75 17.73 -12.80
C GLU A 393 -11.40 16.37 -13.10
N LEU A 394 -12.56 16.07 -12.51
CA LEU A 394 -13.30 14.84 -12.80
C LEU A 394 -13.82 14.85 -14.24
N ARG A 395 -14.42 15.92 -14.67
CA ARG A 395 -14.90 16.11 -16.05
C ARG A 395 -13.78 16.05 -17.05
N ALA A 396 -12.65 16.71 -16.77
CA ALA A 396 -11.45 16.63 -17.60
C ALA A 396 -10.83 15.22 -17.65
N GLY A 397 -11.03 14.43 -16.61
CA GLY A 397 -10.51 13.07 -16.48
C GLY A 397 -11.39 11.97 -17.08
N ASN A 398 -12.67 12.23 -17.31
CA ASN A 398 -13.62 11.26 -17.87
C ASN A 398 -14.64 11.95 -18.78
N TYR A 399 -14.54 11.67 -20.06
CA TYR A 399 -15.42 12.25 -21.09
C TYR A 399 -16.91 11.94 -20.86
N ASP A 400 -17.25 10.72 -20.43
CA ASP A 400 -18.64 10.33 -20.19
C ASP A 400 -19.24 11.13 -19.02
N VAL A 401 -18.45 11.35 -17.95
CA VAL A 401 -18.88 12.20 -16.83
C VAL A 401 -19.06 13.65 -17.26
N ASP A 402 -18.16 14.18 -18.10
CA ASP A 402 -18.30 15.54 -18.65
C ASP A 402 -19.58 15.70 -19.45
N TYR A 403 -19.81 14.79 -20.39
CA TYR A 403 -21.01 14.79 -21.22
C TYR A 403 -22.29 14.66 -20.36
N MET A 404 -22.31 13.72 -19.40
CA MET A 404 -23.48 13.49 -18.52
C MET A 404 -23.71 14.63 -17.52
N THR A 405 -22.69 15.40 -17.19
CA THR A 405 -22.86 16.62 -16.38
C THR A 405 -23.44 17.75 -17.23
N GLU A 406 -23.02 17.90 -18.50
CA GLU A 406 -23.55 18.91 -19.41
C GLU A 406 -25.02 18.67 -19.78
N ASP A 407 -25.43 17.40 -19.98
CA ASP A 407 -26.81 17.06 -20.30
C ASP A 407 -27.74 16.99 -19.08
N GLY A 408 -27.19 17.17 -17.87
CA GLY A 408 -27.94 17.18 -16.60
C GLY A 408 -28.24 15.80 -16.01
N THR A 409 -27.65 14.73 -16.53
CA THR A 409 -27.75 13.37 -15.99
C THR A 409 -26.99 13.28 -14.66
N PHE A 410 -25.86 13.99 -14.54
CA PHE A 410 -25.15 14.18 -13.27
C PHE A 410 -25.25 15.62 -12.77
N ALA A 411 -25.31 15.77 -11.45
CA ALA A 411 -24.99 17.02 -10.81
C ALA A 411 -23.46 17.18 -10.70
N PRO A 412 -22.94 18.43 -10.61
CA PRO A 412 -21.52 18.67 -10.38
C PRO A 412 -20.98 17.89 -9.18
N ALA A 413 -19.77 17.39 -9.30
CA ALA A 413 -19.12 16.69 -8.21
C ALA A 413 -18.89 17.62 -7.01
N THR A 414 -18.86 17.05 -5.81
CA THR A 414 -18.62 17.80 -4.57
C THR A 414 -17.45 17.26 -3.81
N ALA A 415 -16.84 18.10 -2.99
CA ALA A 415 -15.74 17.76 -2.12
C ALA A 415 -16.09 18.04 -0.65
N ARG A 416 -15.63 17.16 0.23
CA ARG A 416 -15.69 17.28 1.68
C ARG A 416 -14.34 16.94 2.28
N VAL A 417 -14.08 17.44 3.48
CA VAL A 417 -12.82 17.15 4.21
C VAL A 417 -13.14 16.19 5.34
N LEU A 418 -12.31 15.17 5.47
CA LEU A 418 -12.37 14.20 6.56
C LEU A 418 -11.53 14.71 7.74
N GLN A 419 -11.87 14.30 8.95
CA GLN A 419 -11.04 14.52 10.13
C GLN A 419 -9.68 13.84 9.94
N ASP A 420 -8.67 14.39 10.60
CA ASP A 420 -7.32 13.82 10.61
C ASP A 420 -7.35 12.36 11.08
N GLU A 421 -6.45 11.55 10.55
CA GLU A 421 -6.31 10.12 10.84
C GLU A 421 -7.52 9.24 10.48
N THR A 422 -8.50 9.71 9.73
CA THR A 422 -9.69 8.93 9.35
C THR A 422 -9.32 7.61 8.66
N ASN A 423 -8.38 7.63 7.71
CA ASN A 423 -7.94 6.42 7.02
C ASN A 423 -7.16 5.46 7.94
N GLN A 424 -6.40 6.00 8.91
CA GLN A 424 -5.74 5.18 9.92
C GLN A 424 -6.75 4.54 10.87
N LEU A 425 -7.77 5.28 11.32
CA LEU A 425 -8.86 4.75 12.17
C LEU A 425 -9.62 3.62 11.46
N TRP A 426 -9.83 3.74 10.13
CA TRP A 426 -10.40 2.64 9.35
C TRP A 426 -9.53 1.39 9.39
N ARG A 427 -8.21 1.53 9.21
CA ARG A 427 -7.26 0.41 9.30
C ARG A 427 -7.32 -0.23 10.67
N ASP A 428 -7.22 0.55 11.74
CA ASP A 428 -7.22 0.07 13.12
C ASP A 428 -8.52 -0.68 13.45
N MET A 429 -9.65 -0.14 13.04
CA MET A 429 -10.94 -0.83 13.17
C MET A 429 -10.95 -2.19 12.44
N ARG A 430 -10.40 -2.26 11.23
CA ARG A 430 -10.33 -3.52 10.46
C ARG A 430 -9.40 -4.54 11.12
N VAL A 431 -8.29 -4.08 11.69
CA VAL A 431 -7.36 -4.91 12.47
C VAL A 431 -8.05 -5.47 13.71
N MET A 432 -8.75 -4.64 14.48
CA MET A 432 -9.53 -5.08 15.65
C MET A 432 -10.59 -6.14 15.29
N HIS A 433 -11.11 -6.10 14.05
CA HIS A 433 -12.03 -7.12 13.54
C HIS A 433 -11.32 -8.32 12.89
N GLY A 434 -10.01 -8.47 13.12
CA GLY A 434 -9.23 -9.65 12.75
C GLY A 434 -8.66 -9.63 11.34
N LYS A 435 -8.67 -8.48 10.64
CA LYS A 435 -7.97 -8.36 9.37
C LYS A 435 -6.47 -8.17 9.60
N ALA A 436 -5.66 -8.85 8.80
CA ALA A 436 -4.23 -8.63 8.83
C ALA A 436 -3.91 -7.20 8.33
N PRO A 437 -3.13 -6.40 9.06
CA PRO A 437 -2.84 -4.99 8.72
C PRO A 437 -2.35 -4.80 7.29
N ASN A 438 -1.47 -5.69 6.83
CA ASN A 438 -0.90 -5.69 5.49
C ASN A 438 -1.87 -6.15 4.37
N GLN A 439 -3.11 -6.48 4.69
CA GLN A 439 -4.18 -6.78 3.74
C GLN A 439 -5.21 -5.65 3.62
N ILE A 440 -5.09 -4.63 4.44
CA ILE A 440 -6.01 -3.51 4.43
C ILE A 440 -5.51 -2.48 3.43
N LYS A 441 -6.21 -2.40 2.30
CA LYS A 441 -5.95 -1.40 1.27
C LYS A 441 -6.69 -0.11 1.59
N PRO A 442 -6.23 1.04 1.09
CA PRO A 442 -7.01 2.28 1.08
C PRO A 442 -8.41 2.08 0.50
N VAL A 443 -9.37 2.84 0.97
CA VAL A 443 -10.77 2.80 0.51
C VAL A 443 -10.99 3.96 -0.45
N HIS A 444 -10.85 3.74 -1.75
CA HIS A 444 -11.07 4.79 -2.74
C HIS A 444 -12.51 4.83 -3.28
N ILE A 445 -13.28 3.76 -3.09
CA ILE A 445 -14.69 3.72 -3.46
C ILE A 445 -15.51 3.32 -2.24
N VAL A 446 -16.45 4.18 -1.85
CA VAL A 446 -17.41 3.95 -0.77
C VAL A 446 -18.63 3.25 -1.37
N ASP A 447 -18.55 1.92 -1.47
CA ASP A 447 -19.51 1.05 -2.18
C ASP A 447 -20.42 0.24 -1.24
N THR A 448 -20.26 0.39 0.07
CA THR A 448 -21.05 -0.32 1.08
C THR A 448 -21.56 0.63 2.14
N GLU A 449 -22.70 0.29 2.75
CA GLU A 449 -23.28 1.06 3.84
C GLU A 449 -22.34 1.16 5.06
N GLN A 450 -21.54 0.13 5.33
CA GLN A 450 -20.53 0.17 6.42
C GLN A 450 -19.48 1.25 6.16
N LYS A 451 -18.93 1.31 4.93
CA LYS A 451 -17.97 2.33 4.54
C LYS A 451 -18.63 3.72 4.59
N ARG A 452 -19.84 3.86 4.03
CA ARG A 452 -20.58 5.12 4.05
C ARG A 452 -20.74 5.65 5.47
N ARG A 453 -21.29 4.86 6.37
CA ARG A 453 -21.46 5.27 7.78
C ARG A 453 -20.15 5.64 8.45
N PHE A 454 -19.06 4.92 8.18
CA PHE A 454 -17.77 5.20 8.78
C PHE A 454 -17.21 6.54 8.29
N PHE A 455 -17.05 6.71 6.98
CA PHE A 455 -16.43 7.90 6.41
C PHE A 455 -17.29 9.16 6.60
N PHE A 456 -18.61 9.04 6.47
CA PHE A 456 -19.50 10.20 6.65
C PHE A 456 -19.60 10.66 8.10
N ALA A 457 -19.48 9.77 9.09
CA ALA A 457 -19.41 10.14 10.49
C ALA A 457 -18.13 10.92 10.86
N LEU A 458 -17.11 10.91 10.00
CA LEU A 458 -15.82 11.56 10.20
C LEU A 458 -15.59 12.72 9.20
N ILE A 459 -16.64 13.24 8.58
CA ILE A 459 -16.57 14.48 7.82
C ILE A 459 -16.40 15.64 8.80
N ASP A 460 -15.41 16.49 8.56
CA ASP A 460 -15.20 17.66 9.41
C ASP A 460 -16.32 18.70 9.27
N GLY A 461 -16.79 19.22 10.38
CA GLY A 461 -17.85 20.24 10.43
C GLY A 461 -19.28 19.71 10.30
N GLU A 462 -19.53 18.43 10.08
CA GLU A 462 -20.86 17.82 10.10
C GLU A 462 -21.03 16.90 11.33
N ILE A 463 -21.60 17.44 12.41
CA ILE A 463 -22.18 16.59 13.46
C ILE A 463 -23.62 16.31 12.98
N GLU A 464 -23.86 15.13 12.41
CA GLU A 464 -25.24 14.66 12.22
C GLU A 464 -25.88 14.50 13.61
N GLY A 465 -26.88 15.35 13.88
CA GLY A 465 -27.74 15.28 15.06
C GLY A 465 -28.75 14.14 14.98
#